data_568949a2ff22b8c7d507ad99ed1fddf1
#
_entry.id   568949a2ff22b8c7d507ad99ed1fddf1
#
_cell.length_a   1.000
_cell.length_b   1.000
_cell.length_c   1.000
_cell.angle_alpha   90.00
_cell.angle_beta   90.00
_cell.angle_gamma   90.00
#
_symmetry.space_group_name_H-M   'P 1'
#
loop_
_entity.id
_entity.type
_entity.pdbx_description
1 polymer ?
#
loop_
_entity_poly.entity_id
_entity_poly.type
_entity_poly.pdbx_seq_one_letter_code
_entity_poly.pdbx_strand_id
1 'polypeptide(L)'
;ELLEIATTSWLKGLETFQVSILNLVDQEYTQVLEESIAESISSLSVGDKAYINFLIEINSKSETENIFLPDFFNIEYTGIESNAYQFAEVIVDKALENKSGLFLKRDISVTGVEFVPESIATTEEGYKVLLDKEVSLQLVIANEGNVEETEVLILILVTDEFGETVFEKRTKL
;
A
#
# COMPACT_ATOMS: atom_id res chain seq x y z
N GLU A 1 16.73 -19.04 -19.97
CA GLU A 1 15.91 -18.33 -20.98
C GLU A 1 14.42 -18.31 -20.60
N LEU A 2 13.71 -19.47 -20.47
CA LEU A 2 12.27 -19.47 -20.09
C LEU A 2 11.99 -18.82 -18.74
N LEU A 3 12.79 -19.09 -17.73
CA LEU A 3 12.67 -18.44 -16.41
C LEU A 3 12.93 -16.93 -16.47
N GLU A 4 13.85 -16.49 -17.29
CA GLU A 4 14.13 -15.09 -17.55
C GLU A 4 12.95 -14.40 -18.24
N ILE A 5 12.36 -15.05 -19.24
CA ILE A 5 11.13 -14.56 -19.91
C ILE A 5 10.00 -14.45 -18.88
N ALA A 6 9.80 -15.48 -18.06
CA ALA A 6 8.78 -15.48 -17.03
C ALA A 6 8.93 -14.31 -16.07
N THR A 7 10.11 -14.15 -15.45
CA THR A 7 10.37 -13.11 -14.46
C THR A 7 10.28 -11.70 -15.07
N THR A 8 10.80 -11.49 -16.27
CA THR A 8 10.75 -10.19 -16.95
C THR A 8 9.32 -9.82 -17.33
N SER A 9 8.53 -10.79 -17.80
CA SER A 9 7.14 -10.56 -18.18
C SER A 9 6.26 -10.29 -16.95
N TRP A 10 6.47 -11.01 -15.87
CA TRP A 10 5.77 -10.76 -14.61
C TRP A 10 6.11 -9.38 -14.05
N LEU A 11 7.39 -9.01 -14.01
CA LEU A 11 7.80 -7.69 -13.53
C LEU A 11 7.15 -6.57 -14.35
N LYS A 12 7.25 -6.65 -15.69
CA LYS A 12 6.60 -5.68 -16.58
C LYS A 12 5.09 -5.62 -16.33
N GLY A 13 4.44 -6.77 -16.22
CA GLY A 13 2.99 -6.84 -15.99
C GLY A 13 2.59 -6.18 -14.66
N LEU A 14 3.30 -6.49 -13.57
CA LEU A 14 3.01 -5.92 -12.25
C LEU A 14 3.26 -4.41 -12.20
N GLU A 15 4.36 -3.93 -12.78
CA GLU A 15 4.66 -2.49 -12.84
C GLU A 15 3.60 -1.72 -13.65
N THR A 16 3.21 -2.26 -14.82
CA THR A 16 2.16 -1.65 -15.64
C THR A 16 0.82 -1.64 -14.91
N PHE A 17 0.47 -2.75 -14.24
CA PHE A 17 -0.76 -2.85 -13.46
C PHE A 17 -0.82 -1.82 -12.32
N GLN A 18 0.27 -1.71 -11.55
CA GLN A 18 0.37 -0.76 -10.46
C GLN A 18 0.16 0.68 -10.94
N VAL A 19 0.85 1.08 -12.00
CA VAL A 19 0.71 2.43 -12.56
C VAL A 19 -0.71 2.66 -13.08
N SER A 20 -1.31 1.68 -13.74
CA SER A 20 -2.66 1.81 -14.30
C SER A 20 -3.72 1.94 -13.20
N ILE A 21 -3.61 1.17 -12.12
CA ILE A 21 -4.53 1.28 -10.97
C ILE A 21 -4.40 2.63 -10.27
N LEU A 22 -3.19 3.13 -10.07
CA LEU A 22 -2.99 4.45 -9.48
C LEU A 22 -3.60 5.56 -10.36
N ASN A 23 -3.39 5.48 -11.67
CA ASN A 23 -3.99 6.42 -12.61
C ASN A 23 -5.53 6.34 -12.63
N LEU A 24 -6.11 5.15 -12.43
CA LEU A 24 -7.56 4.97 -12.37
C LEU A 24 -8.18 5.67 -11.14
N VAL A 25 -7.44 5.75 -10.04
CA VAL A 25 -7.89 6.46 -8.83
C VAL A 25 -7.93 7.98 -9.07
N ASP A 26 -6.90 8.51 -9.74
CA ASP A 26 -6.69 9.95 -9.89
C ASP A 26 -7.42 10.55 -11.12
N GLN A 27 -7.75 9.75 -12.12
CA GLN A 27 -8.28 10.21 -13.39
C GLN A 27 -9.72 9.72 -13.63
N GLU A 28 -10.39 10.39 -14.57
CA GLU A 28 -11.62 9.86 -15.15
C GLU A 28 -11.31 8.65 -16.03
N TYR A 29 -12.29 7.73 -16.16
CA TYR A 29 -12.17 6.58 -17.03
C TYR A 29 -11.74 6.98 -18.44
N THR A 30 -10.71 6.31 -18.95
CA THR A 30 -10.27 6.43 -20.33
C THR A 30 -10.03 5.04 -20.91
N GLN A 31 -10.34 4.86 -22.19
CA GLN A 31 -10.03 3.62 -22.92
C GLN A 31 -8.52 3.26 -22.84
N VAL A 32 -7.67 4.26 -22.72
CA VAL A 32 -6.21 4.08 -22.56
C VAL A 32 -5.87 3.32 -21.27
N LEU A 33 -6.61 3.56 -20.18
CA LEU A 33 -6.40 2.84 -18.92
C LEU A 33 -6.82 1.38 -19.02
N GLU A 34 -7.95 1.10 -19.68
CA GLU A 34 -8.41 -0.26 -19.95
C GLU A 34 -7.39 -1.01 -20.82
N GLU A 35 -6.90 -0.40 -21.89
CA GLU A 35 -5.85 -0.98 -22.75
C GLU A 35 -4.57 -1.24 -21.96
N SER A 36 -4.15 -0.36 -21.07
CA SER A 36 -2.97 -0.51 -20.23
C SER A 36 -3.11 -1.67 -19.23
N ILE A 37 -4.28 -1.81 -18.60
CA ILE A 37 -4.59 -2.94 -17.71
C ILE A 37 -4.60 -4.26 -18.52
N ALA A 38 -5.19 -4.25 -19.72
CA ALA A 38 -5.20 -5.42 -20.60
C ALA A 38 -3.78 -5.84 -21.03
N GLU A 39 -2.89 -4.87 -21.34
CA GLU A 39 -1.48 -5.14 -21.63
C GLU A 39 -0.76 -5.74 -20.42
N SER A 40 -1.03 -5.22 -19.22
CA SER A 40 -0.50 -5.78 -17.98
C SER A 40 -0.88 -7.25 -17.80
N ILE A 41 -2.18 -7.58 -17.90
CA ILE A 41 -2.70 -8.95 -17.78
C ILE A 41 -2.09 -9.85 -18.85
N SER A 42 -1.94 -9.36 -20.07
CA SER A 42 -1.31 -10.10 -21.17
C SER A 42 0.16 -10.40 -20.84
N SER A 43 0.89 -9.45 -20.29
CA SER A 43 2.29 -9.65 -19.87
C SER A 43 2.41 -10.68 -18.75
N LEU A 44 1.52 -10.64 -17.74
CA LEU A 44 1.46 -11.65 -16.69
C LEU A 44 1.18 -13.05 -17.26
N SER A 45 0.23 -13.16 -18.20
CA SER A 45 -0.09 -14.43 -18.85
C SER A 45 1.07 -15.01 -19.67
N VAL A 46 1.88 -14.15 -20.31
CA VAL A 46 3.12 -14.58 -20.98
C VAL A 46 4.10 -15.14 -19.96
N GLY A 47 4.26 -14.49 -18.81
CA GLY A 47 5.10 -14.96 -17.73
C GLY A 47 4.65 -16.33 -17.20
N ASP A 48 3.35 -16.50 -16.95
CA ASP A 48 2.77 -17.76 -16.48
C ASP A 48 3.06 -18.92 -17.46
N LYS A 49 2.84 -18.69 -18.75
CA LYS A 49 3.11 -19.69 -19.79
C LYS A 49 4.60 -20.04 -19.89
N ALA A 50 5.48 -19.05 -19.82
CA ALA A 50 6.91 -19.27 -19.85
C ALA A 50 7.37 -20.07 -18.62
N TYR A 51 6.83 -19.79 -17.45
CA TYR A 51 7.14 -20.51 -16.22
C TYR A 51 6.64 -21.96 -16.24
N ILE A 52 5.43 -22.20 -16.70
CA ILE A 52 4.89 -23.56 -16.87
C ILE A 52 5.77 -24.37 -17.82
N ASN A 53 6.17 -23.79 -18.96
CA ASN A 53 7.06 -24.44 -19.89
C ASN A 53 8.45 -24.72 -19.29
N PHE A 54 8.98 -23.79 -18.48
CA PHE A 54 10.20 -24.02 -17.71
C PHE A 54 10.07 -25.23 -16.78
N LEU A 55 8.97 -25.34 -16.03
CA LEU A 55 8.73 -26.49 -15.15
C LEU A 55 8.65 -27.80 -15.92
N ILE A 56 7.98 -27.82 -17.07
CA ILE A 56 7.90 -29.01 -17.95
C ILE A 56 9.28 -29.41 -18.44
N GLU A 57 10.08 -28.45 -18.96
CA GLU A 57 11.43 -28.74 -19.46
C GLU A 57 12.35 -29.26 -18.35
N ILE A 58 12.35 -28.65 -17.19
CA ILE A 58 13.28 -29.01 -16.12
C ILE A 58 12.91 -30.38 -15.53
N ASN A 59 11.61 -30.68 -15.39
CA ASN A 59 11.16 -32.01 -14.95
C ASN A 59 11.54 -33.11 -15.95
N SER A 60 11.34 -32.87 -17.24
CA SER A 60 11.74 -33.79 -18.29
C SER A 60 13.25 -34.09 -18.31
N LYS A 61 14.08 -33.05 -18.09
CA LYS A 61 15.53 -33.19 -17.94
C LYS A 61 15.92 -33.94 -16.68
N SER A 62 15.26 -33.67 -15.57
CA SER A 62 15.49 -34.37 -14.30
C SER A 62 15.27 -35.87 -14.45
N GLU A 63 14.18 -36.28 -15.08
CA GLU A 63 13.87 -37.68 -15.32
C GLU A 63 14.88 -38.34 -16.28
N THR A 64 15.26 -37.63 -17.35
CA THR A 64 16.16 -38.16 -18.39
C THR A 64 17.59 -38.30 -17.91
N GLU A 65 18.07 -37.33 -17.13
CA GLU A 65 19.47 -37.27 -16.65
C GLU A 65 19.63 -37.80 -15.22
N ASN A 66 18.54 -38.25 -14.61
CA ASN A 66 18.49 -38.72 -13.20
C ASN A 66 19.08 -37.72 -12.21
N ILE A 67 18.74 -36.46 -12.40
CA ILE A 67 19.19 -35.35 -11.54
C ILE A 67 18.09 -35.04 -10.51
N PHE A 68 18.48 -34.95 -9.25
CA PHE A 68 17.56 -34.51 -8.20
C PHE A 68 17.37 -32.98 -8.28
N LEU A 69 16.13 -32.56 -8.44
CA LEU A 69 15.75 -31.15 -8.45
C LEU A 69 15.01 -30.77 -7.15
N PRO A 70 15.14 -29.54 -6.68
CA PRO A 70 14.28 -29.02 -5.63
C PRO A 70 12.82 -28.93 -6.10
N ASP A 71 11.89 -28.98 -5.15
CA ASP A 71 10.49 -28.73 -5.45
C ASP A 71 10.29 -27.27 -5.85
N PHE A 72 9.77 -27.05 -7.06
CA PHE A 72 9.36 -25.73 -7.53
C PHE A 72 7.87 -25.51 -7.26
N PHE A 73 7.53 -24.34 -6.70
CA PHE A 73 6.14 -23.96 -6.52
C PHE A 73 5.48 -23.65 -7.86
N ASN A 74 4.21 -24.02 -8.00
CA ASN A 74 3.42 -23.52 -9.11
C ASN A 74 3.06 -22.07 -8.86
N ILE A 75 3.49 -21.15 -9.72
CA ILE A 75 3.22 -19.73 -9.67
C ILE A 75 2.40 -19.36 -10.89
N GLU A 76 1.27 -18.75 -10.67
CA GLU A 76 0.35 -18.31 -11.71
C GLU A 76 -0.37 -17.03 -11.26
N TYR A 77 -0.28 -15.99 -12.05
CA TYR A 77 -0.89 -14.69 -11.75
C TYR A 77 -2.26 -14.50 -12.40
N THR A 78 -2.48 -15.05 -13.59
CA THR A 78 -3.67 -14.77 -14.38
C THR A 78 -4.67 -15.92 -14.49
N GLY A 79 -4.30 -17.12 -14.09
CA GLY A 79 -5.17 -18.31 -14.09
C GLY A 79 -5.71 -18.71 -15.48
N ILE A 80 -5.17 -18.27 -16.63
CA ILE A 80 -5.28 -18.60 -17.88
C ILE A 80 -5.84 -18.26 -19.02
N GLU A 81 -6.29 -18.44 -19.83
CA GLU A 81 -6.90 -18.41 -21.19
C GLU A 81 -7.96 -17.31 -21.36
N SER A 82 -8.08 -16.44 -20.42
CA SER A 82 -9.07 -15.39 -20.40
C SER A 82 -8.68 -14.25 -21.34
N ASN A 83 -9.67 -13.69 -22.00
CA ASN A 83 -9.52 -12.49 -22.78
C ASN A 83 -9.09 -11.33 -21.85
N ALA A 84 -7.85 -10.88 -21.99
CA ALA A 84 -7.27 -9.84 -21.15
C ALA A 84 -8.12 -8.55 -21.14
N TYR A 85 -8.76 -8.22 -22.25
CA TYR A 85 -9.66 -7.08 -22.33
C TYR A 85 -10.92 -7.23 -21.49
N GLN A 86 -11.55 -8.40 -21.47
CA GLN A 86 -12.72 -8.64 -20.60
C GLN A 86 -12.37 -8.54 -19.13
N PHE A 87 -11.18 -9.00 -18.75
CA PHE A 87 -10.71 -8.83 -17.38
C PHE A 87 -10.41 -7.37 -17.05
N ALA A 88 -9.78 -6.65 -17.96
CA ALA A 88 -9.50 -5.23 -17.79
C ALA A 88 -10.80 -4.44 -17.60
N GLU A 89 -11.80 -4.67 -18.46
CA GLU A 89 -13.14 -4.06 -18.35
C GLU A 89 -13.75 -4.31 -16.95
N VAL A 90 -13.77 -5.55 -16.50
CA VAL A 90 -14.32 -5.91 -15.17
C VAL A 90 -13.54 -5.25 -14.03
N ILE A 91 -12.21 -5.14 -14.13
CA ILE A 91 -11.38 -4.49 -13.12
C ILE A 91 -11.69 -2.98 -13.09
N VAL A 92 -11.76 -2.35 -14.27
CA VAL A 92 -12.06 -0.92 -14.40
C VAL A 92 -13.44 -0.62 -13.86
N ASP A 93 -14.46 -1.37 -14.26
CA ASP A 93 -15.83 -1.18 -13.78
C ASP A 93 -15.93 -1.30 -12.25
N LYS A 94 -15.36 -2.34 -11.67
CA LYS A 94 -15.33 -2.51 -10.22
C LYS A 94 -14.55 -1.43 -9.50
N ALA A 95 -13.46 -0.96 -10.07
CA ALA A 95 -12.69 0.12 -9.49
C ALA A 95 -13.48 1.44 -9.53
N LEU A 96 -14.20 1.71 -10.62
CA LEU A 96 -15.06 2.89 -10.74
C LEU A 96 -16.27 2.82 -9.78
N GLU A 97 -16.91 1.65 -9.65
CA GLU A 97 -17.99 1.44 -8.69
C GLU A 97 -17.54 1.70 -7.23
N ASN A 98 -16.30 1.35 -6.93
CA ASN A 98 -15.72 1.50 -5.59
C ASN A 98 -14.76 2.71 -5.48
N LYS A 99 -14.80 3.63 -6.44
CA LYS A 99 -13.88 4.78 -6.49
C LYS A 99 -13.81 5.55 -5.18
N SER A 100 -14.94 5.70 -4.47
CA SER A 100 -14.97 6.36 -3.16
C SER A 100 -14.14 5.65 -2.07
N GLY A 101 -13.91 4.34 -2.21
CA GLY A 101 -13.07 3.56 -1.31
C GLY A 101 -11.59 3.49 -1.72
N LEU A 102 -11.27 3.91 -2.96
CA LEU A 102 -9.92 3.91 -3.51
C LEU A 102 -9.20 5.26 -3.37
N PHE A 103 -9.87 6.28 -2.80
CA PHE A 103 -9.24 7.58 -2.59
C PHE A 103 -8.03 7.48 -1.67
N LEU A 104 -7.01 8.27 -1.98
CA LEU A 104 -5.89 8.50 -1.08
C LEU A 104 -6.44 9.11 0.22
N LYS A 105 -6.50 8.29 1.26
CA LYS A 105 -6.92 8.74 2.58
C LYS A 105 -5.67 9.13 3.36
N ARG A 106 -5.52 10.42 3.61
CA ARG A 106 -4.55 10.97 4.56
C ARG A 106 -5.25 11.14 5.88
N ASP A 107 -4.81 10.44 6.89
CA ASP A 107 -5.46 10.45 8.20
C ASP A 107 -4.43 10.15 9.28
N ILE A 108 -4.10 11.19 10.04
CA ILE A 108 -3.18 11.11 11.17
C ILE A 108 -3.96 11.37 12.44
N SER A 109 -3.90 10.44 13.38
CA SER A 109 -4.56 10.57 14.67
C SER A 109 -3.58 10.48 15.83
N VAL A 110 -3.93 11.13 16.95
CA VAL A 110 -3.25 10.94 18.23
C VAL A 110 -4.00 9.84 18.97
N THR A 111 -3.41 8.66 19.07
CA THR A 111 -4.04 7.46 19.67
C THR A 111 -3.69 7.27 21.14
N GLY A 112 -2.68 7.97 21.63
CA GLY A 112 -2.31 7.93 23.05
C GLY A 112 -1.62 9.20 23.51
N VAL A 113 -1.95 9.62 24.71
CA VAL A 113 -1.33 10.76 25.39
C VAL A 113 -1.05 10.36 26.82
N GLU A 114 0.20 10.41 27.23
CA GLU A 114 0.63 10.12 28.59
C GLU A 114 1.41 11.29 29.17
N PHE A 115 1.12 11.65 30.41
CA PHE A 115 1.82 12.68 31.15
C PHE A 115 2.55 12.13 32.36
N VAL A 116 3.72 12.69 32.65
CA VAL A 116 4.45 12.45 33.89
C VAL A 116 4.80 13.81 34.52
N PRO A 117 4.21 14.14 35.66
CA PRO A 117 3.16 13.45 36.42
C PRO A 117 1.84 13.31 35.66
N GLU A 118 0.98 12.37 36.06
CA GLU A 118 -0.31 12.13 35.43
C GLU A 118 -1.19 13.37 35.35
N SER A 119 -2.02 13.46 34.31
CA SER A 119 -3.00 14.53 34.15
C SER A 119 -4.06 14.47 35.28
N ILE A 120 -4.47 15.61 35.79
CA ILE A 120 -5.49 15.69 36.85
C ILE A 120 -6.89 15.47 36.28
N ALA A 121 -7.13 15.90 35.04
CA ALA A 121 -8.39 15.78 34.37
C ALA A 121 -8.20 15.83 32.85
N THR A 122 -9.12 15.19 32.13
CA THR A 122 -9.27 15.28 30.66
C THR A 122 -10.57 16.02 30.38
N THR A 123 -10.54 17.00 29.49
CA THR A 123 -11.70 17.79 29.05
C THR A 123 -11.82 17.73 27.54
N GLU A 124 -12.91 18.23 26.97
CA GLU A 124 -13.07 18.33 25.51
C GLU A 124 -12.01 19.27 24.87
N GLU A 125 -11.48 20.21 25.64
CA GLU A 125 -10.48 21.19 25.20
C GLU A 125 -9.04 20.69 25.37
N GLY A 126 -8.81 19.60 26.12
CA GLY A 126 -7.48 19.03 26.35
C GLY A 126 -7.28 18.43 27.74
N TYR A 127 -6.03 18.33 28.13
CA TYR A 127 -5.62 17.75 29.42
C TYR A 127 -5.24 18.82 30.42
N LYS A 128 -5.68 18.65 31.67
CA LYS A 128 -5.22 19.50 32.78
C LYS A 128 -4.09 18.80 33.54
N VAL A 129 -2.96 19.47 33.62
CA VAL A 129 -1.79 18.97 34.35
C VAL A 129 -1.39 19.95 35.43
N LEU A 130 -0.90 19.43 36.56
CA LEU A 130 -0.27 20.31 37.56
C LEU A 130 1.11 20.70 37.02
N LEU A 131 1.33 21.99 36.90
CA LEU A 131 2.63 22.53 36.56
C LEU A 131 3.51 22.50 37.82
N ASP A 132 4.19 21.37 38.03
CA ASP A 132 5.29 21.28 38.99
C ASP A 132 6.59 21.60 38.25
N LYS A 133 7.72 21.15 38.68
CA LYS A 133 9.02 21.57 38.11
C LYS A 133 9.28 21.12 36.69
N GLU A 134 8.73 19.97 36.31
CA GLU A 134 8.92 19.38 34.98
C GLU A 134 7.72 18.49 34.63
N VAL A 135 7.21 18.63 33.42
CA VAL A 135 6.14 17.78 32.87
C VAL A 135 6.66 17.12 31.59
N SER A 136 6.66 15.80 31.58
CA SER A 136 6.96 15.04 30.38
C SER A 136 5.66 14.64 29.68
N LEU A 137 5.64 14.75 28.37
CA LEU A 137 4.54 14.36 27.50
C LEU A 137 5.01 13.29 26.49
N GLN A 138 4.35 12.16 26.48
CA GLN A 138 4.51 11.13 25.46
C GLN A 138 3.26 11.08 24.60
N LEU A 139 3.44 11.17 23.28
CA LEU A 139 2.38 11.07 22.28
C LEU A 139 2.55 9.81 21.45
N VAL A 140 1.47 9.08 21.23
CA VAL A 140 1.40 8.00 20.27
C VAL A 140 0.57 8.49 19.09
N ILE A 141 1.19 8.49 17.91
CA ILE A 141 0.58 8.97 16.67
C ILE A 141 0.45 7.78 15.74
N ALA A 142 -0.75 7.57 15.21
CA ALA A 142 -1.05 6.57 14.22
C ALA A 142 -1.36 7.20 12.87
N ASN A 143 -0.89 6.59 11.80
CA ASN A 143 -1.36 6.84 10.45
C ASN A 143 -2.51 5.89 10.16
N GLU A 144 -3.74 6.38 10.19
CA GLU A 144 -4.96 5.64 9.86
C GLU A 144 -5.36 5.79 8.38
N GLY A 145 -4.53 6.50 7.63
CA GLY A 145 -4.64 6.62 6.18
C GLY A 145 -4.03 5.43 5.43
N ASN A 146 -4.12 5.50 4.12
CA ASN A 146 -3.52 4.52 3.21
C ASN A 146 -2.31 5.07 2.45
N VAL A 147 -1.80 6.22 2.86
CA VAL A 147 -0.65 6.92 2.27
C VAL A 147 0.44 7.03 3.32
N GLU A 148 1.67 6.79 2.93
CA GLU A 148 2.81 7.09 3.78
C GLU A 148 2.91 8.61 3.98
N GLU A 149 2.90 9.04 5.25
CA GLU A 149 2.99 10.45 5.59
C GLU A 149 4.44 10.78 5.96
N THR A 150 4.97 11.76 5.26
CA THR A 150 6.28 12.33 5.53
C THR A 150 6.11 13.73 6.09
N GLU A 151 6.98 14.15 7.00
CA GLU A 151 6.97 15.50 7.56
C GLU A 151 5.70 15.87 8.37
N VAL A 152 5.20 14.94 9.20
CA VAL A 152 4.09 15.22 10.11
C VAL A 152 4.48 16.30 11.10
N LEU A 153 3.76 17.44 11.10
CA LEU A 153 3.98 18.55 12.02
C LEU A 153 3.10 18.37 13.26
N ILE A 154 3.74 18.33 14.42
CA ILE A 154 3.07 18.29 15.73
C ILE A 154 3.19 19.67 16.36
N LEU A 155 2.07 20.22 16.75
CA LEU A 155 1.98 21.46 17.51
C LEU A 155 1.48 21.15 18.93
N ILE A 156 2.27 21.50 19.94
CA ILE A 156 1.92 21.38 21.35
C ILE A 156 1.72 22.78 21.89
N LEU A 157 0.52 23.05 22.39
CA LEU A 157 0.16 24.30 23.03
C LEU A 157 -0.16 24.03 24.50
N VAL A 158 0.40 24.84 25.37
CA VAL A 158 0.04 24.86 26.80
C VAL A 158 -0.55 26.22 27.10
N THR A 159 -1.75 26.22 27.67
CA THR A 159 -2.47 27.41 28.06
C THR A 159 -2.60 27.47 29.60
N ASP A 160 -2.67 28.66 30.13
CA ASP A 160 -2.99 28.86 31.53
C ASP A 160 -4.50 28.76 31.81
N GLU A 161 -4.91 29.02 33.06
CA GLU A 161 -6.32 28.98 33.46
C GLU A 161 -7.19 30.07 32.80
N PHE A 162 -6.59 31.07 32.19
CA PHE A 162 -7.26 32.17 31.49
C PHE A 162 -7.32 31.90 29.97
N GLY A 163 -6.71 30.80 29.48
CA GLY A 163 -6.65 30.45 28.08
C GLY A 163 -5.50 31.12 27.31
N GLU A 164 -4.58 31.79 27.99
CA GLU A 164 -3.40 32.39 27.35
C GLU A 164 -2.32 31.34 27.12
N THR A 165 -1.71 31.31 25.92
CA THR A 165 -0.65 30.39 25.59
C THR A 165 0.63 30.74 26.35
N VAL A 166 1.03 29.88 27.26
CA VAL A 166 2.25 30.02 28.07
C VAL A 166 3.43 29.26 27.51
N PHE A 167 3.17 28.27 26.62
CA PHE A 167 4.22 27.51 25.96
C PHE A 167 3.72 26.99 24.60
N GLU A 168 4.59 27.05 23.60
CA GLU A 168 4.36 26.49 22.27
C GLU A 168 5.59 25.69 21.83
N LYS A 169 5.37 24.50 21.32
CA LYS A 169 6.42 23.68 20.71
C LYS A 169 5.93 23.08 19.40
N ARG A 170 6.76 23.22 18.37
CA ARG A 170 6.56 22.56 17.08
C ARG A 170 7.65 21.53 16.88
N THR A 171 7.27 20.33 16.44
CA THR A 171 8.20 19.27 16.08
C THR A 171 7.72 18.55 14.83
N LYS A 172 8.65 18.02 14.05
CA LYS A 172 8.36 17.18 12.91
C LYS A 172 8.75 15.74 13.24
N LEU A 173 7.96 14.80 12.73
CA LEU A 173 8.27 13.38 12.66
C LEU A 173 8.73 13.03 11.26
#